data_60bc2a351e8db926fbe2b6b86a531689
#
_entry.id   60bc2a351e8db926fbe2b6b86a531689
#
_cell.length_a   1.000
_cell.length_b   1.000
_cell.length_c   1.000
_cell.angle_alpha   90.00
_cell.angle_beta   90.00
_cell.angle_gamma   90.00
#
_symmetry.space_group_name_H-M   'P 1'
#
loop_
_entity.id
_entity.type
_entity.pdbx_description
1 polymer ?
#
loop_
_entity_poly.entity_id
_entity_poly.type
_entity_poly.pdbx_seq_one_letter_code
_entity_poly.pdbx_strand_id
1 'polypeptide(L)'
;MAPPSTFDGVRDGLVDVSFVTASYTPARHVLPKMPELTGGGATAEINSVAYSRIHWKYFQAANEYKGVKLLGVFTHGPGQIFTVKKAVNTIDDLKGLKVRVGGGISEELGQALGASPFVKPSTESYELLSSGVADGTFFPPESIKAFKLEKVVKYGTIFPGGFYGSAFGVFMNQEKWDKLSKADQDAIMSVSGEKIARMAGQAWDRADHDGMEAMKAAGVTFIAASPQLIKDVQAKAAVVEQKWIKDAATRNVDGAKALAEFRQELKNVAAGK
;
A
#
# COMPACT_ATOMS: atom_id res chain seq x y z
N MET A 1 16.59 12.71 0.52
CA MET A 1 15.60 12.78 -0.56
C MET A 1 14.22 12.50 0.04
N ALA A 2 13.21 13.31 -0.30
CA ALA A 2 11.86 13.08 0.17
C ALA A 2 11.26 11.81 -0.49
N PRO A 3 10.42 11.01 0.21
CA PRO A 3 9.87 9.78 -0.35
C PRO A 3 9.20 9.91 -1.72
N PRO A 4 8.41 10.96 -2.03
CA PRO A 4 7.83 11.12 -3.37
C PRO A 4 8.83 11.29 -4.51
N SER A 5 10.06 11.73 -4.20
CA SER A 5 11.13 11.93 -5.19
C SER A 5 12.01 10.69 -5.41
N THR A 6 11.73 9.57 -4.69
CA THR A 6 12.60 8.39 -4.70
C THR A 6 12.72 7.76 -6.09
N PHE A 7 11.61 7.64 -6.83
CA PHE A 7 11.64 7.07 -8.17
C PHE A 7 12.55 7.89 -9.11
N ASP A 8 12.33 9.20 -9.14
CA ASP A 8 13.13 10.10 -9.98
C ASP A 8 14.60 10.10 -9.54
N GLY A 9 14.88 10.05 -8.24
CA GLY A 9 16.24 9.97 -7.71
C GLY A 9 17.00 8.71 -8.12
N VAL A 10 16.32 7.54 -8.21
CA VAL A 10 16.94 6.33 -8.76
C VAL A 10 17.11 6.44 -10.28
N ARG A 11 16.06 6.91 -10.99
CA ARG A 11 16.13 7.09 -12.44
C ARG A 11 17.29 8.02 -12.84
N ASP A 12 17.45 9.12 -12.13
CA ASP A 12 18.44 10.16 -12.41
C ASP A 12 19.83 9.87 -11.82
N GLY A 13 20.01 8.70 -11.18
CA GLY A 13 21.30 8.21 -10.70
C GLY A 13 21.79 8.82 -9.38
N LEU A 14 20.92 9.49 -8.61
CA LEU A 14 21.27 9.98 -7.26
C LEU A 14 21.46 8.84 -6.25
N VAL A 15 20.78 7.74 -6.46
CA VAL A 15 20.94 6.46 -5.74
C VAL A 15 20.82 5.31 -6.73
N ASP A 16 21.51 4.20 -6.42
CA ASP A 16 21.59 3.07 -7.34
C ASP A 16 20.37 2.16 -7.26
N VAL A 17 19.86 1.89 -6.07
CA VAL A 17 18.70 1.01 -5.80
C VAL A 17 17.85 1.63 -4.69
N SER A 18 16.55 1.54 -4.85
CA SER A 18 15.62 1.90 -3.78
C SER A 18 14.26 1.21 -3.97
N PHE A 19 13.35 1.46 -3.03
CA PHE A 19 11.95 1.12 -3.15
C PHE A 19 11.09 2.30 -2.70
N VAL A 20 9.89 2.41 -3.26
CA VAL A 20 8.92 3.44 -2.85
C VAL A 20 7.51 2.99 -3.21
N THR A 21 6.52 3.50 -2.47
CA THR A 21 5.13 3.27 -2.84
C THR A 21 4.76 3.98 -4.13
N ALA A 22 4.05 3.26 -4.99
CA ALA A 22 3.49 3.78 -6.24
C ALA A 22 2.45 4.89 -5.98
N SER A 23 1.82 4.91 -4.80
CA SER A 23 0.81 5.89 -4.40
C SER A 23 1.33 7.34 -4.39
N TYR A 24 2.64 7.56 -4.25
CA TYR A 24 3.21 8.91 -4.31
C TYR A 24 3.27 9.50 -5.74
N THR A 25 3.11 8.66 -6.76
CA THR A 25 3.12 9.10 -8.17
C THR A 25 1.93 8.49 -8.93
N PRO A 26 0.67 8.76 -8.50
CA PRO A 26 -0.53 8.08 -8.98
C PRO A 26 -0.85 8.32 -10.46
N ALA A 27 -0.31 9.38 -11.05
CA ALA A 27 -0.46 9.66 -12.49
C ALA A 27 0.46 8.78 -13.35
N ARG A 28 1.64 8.42 -12.82
CA ARG A 28 2.60 7.51 -13.46
C ARG A 28 2.19 6.06 -13.25
N HIS A 29 1.88 5.69 -12.01
CA HIS A 29 1.59 4.33 -11.58
C HIS A 29 0.08 4.14 -11.39
N VAL A 30 -0.61 3.83 -12.48
CA VAL A 30 -2.06 3.59 -12.51
C VAL A 30 -2.38 2.15 -12.16
N LEU A 31 -1.67 1.20 -12.79
CA LEU A 31 -1.90 -0.24 -12.60
C LEU A 31 -1.55 -0.74 -11.20
N PRO A 32 -0.45 -0.27 -10.55
CA PRO A 32 -0.12 -0.61 -9.16
C PRO A 32 -1.19 -0.28 -8.11
N LYS A 33 -2.17 0.54 -8.43
CA LYS A 33 -3.32 0.78 -7.55
C LYS A 33 -4.22 -0.45 -7.35
N MET A 34 -4.10 -1.48 -8.18
CA MET A 34 -4.94 -2.70 -8.07
C MET A 34 -4.84 -3.36 -6.68
N PRO A 35 -3.65 -3.72 -6.15
CA PRO A 35 -3.56 -4.35 -4.84
C PRO A 35 -3.84 -3.39 -3.67
N GLU A 36 -4.02 -2.09 -3.95
CA GLU A 36 -4.43 -1.09 -2.95
C GLU A 36 -5.94 -1.09 -2.71
N LEU A 37 -6.73 -1.69 -3.62
CA LEU A 37 -8.19 -1.75 -3.53
C LEU A 37 -8.65 -2.57 -2.31
N THR A 38 -9.83 -2.25 -1.82
CA THR A 38 -10.47 -3.00 -0.71
C THR A 38 -10.70 -4.46 -1.11
N GLY A 39 -10.49 -5.36 -0.14
CA GLY A 39 -10.67 -6.80 -0.36
C GLY A 39 -9.36 -7.53 -0.69
N GLY A 40 -8.25 -7.01 -0.23
CA GLY A 40 -6.96 -7.71 -0.21
C GLY A 40 -6.95 -8.94 0.69
N GLY A 41 -5.82 -9.64 0.73
CA GLY A 41 -5.59 -10.80 1.60
C GLY A 41 -5.30 -10.40 3.04
N ALA A 42 -5.28 -11.41 3.92
CA ALA A 42 -5.13 -11.23 5.36
C ALA A 42 -3.73 -10.75 5.79
N THR A 43 -2.71 -10.94 4.96
CA THR A 43 -1.30 -10.64 5.28
C THR A 43 -0.59 -9.93 4.14
N ALA A 44 0.52 -9.26 4.45
CA ALA A 44 1.38 -8.63 3.45
C ALA A 44 2.00 -9.67 2.51
N GLU A 45 2.38 -10.86 2.99
CA GLU A 45 2.92 -11.92 2.15
C GLU A 45 1.91 -12.34 1.08
N ILE A 46 0.66 -12.63 1.48
CA ILE A 46 -0.40 -13.05 0.55
C ILE A 46 -0.62 -11.98 -0.53
N ASN A 47 -0.75 -10.72 -0.12
CA ASN A 47 -0.97 -9.60 -1.04
C ASN A 47 0.23 -9.39 -1.99
N SER A 48 1.45 -9.43 -1.44
CA SER A 48 2.67 -9.17 -2.21
C SER A 48 2.91 -10.23 -3.29
N VAL A 49 2.74 -11.51 -2.94
CA VAL A 49 2.93 -12.62 -3.88
C VAL A 49 1.86 -12.58 -4.97
N ALA A 50 0.59 -12.45 -4.59
CA ALA A 50 -0.51 -12.31 -5.56
C ALA A 50 -0.30 -11.12 -6.49
N TYR A 51 0.07 -9.95 -5.93
CA TYR A 51 0.36 -8.76 -6.74
C TYR A 51 1.54 -8.97 -7.68
N SER A 52 2.63 -9.60 -7.23
CA SER A 52 3.78 -9.90 -8.07
C SER A 52 3.38 -10.73 -9.29
N ARG A 53 2.60 -11.80 -9.10
CA ARG A 53 2.11 -12.65 -10.19
C ARG A 53 1.31 -11.87 -11.22
N ILE A 54 0.37 -11.02 -10.75
CA ILE A 54 -0.44 -10.19 -11.64
C ILE A 54 0.39 -9.13 -12.36
N HIS A 55 1.35 -8.51 -11.67
CA HIS A 55 2.23 -7.50 -12.27
C HIS A 55 2.98 -8.07 -13.47
N TRP A 56 3.66 -9.18 -13.30
CA TRP A 56 4.45 -9.79 -14.37
C TRP A 56 3.59 -10.33 -15.52
N LYS A 57 2.36 -10.73 -15.24
CA LYS A 57 1.44 -11.25 -16.25
C LYS A 57 0.73 -10.17 -17.04
N TYR A 58 0.25 -9.12 -16.38
CA TYR A 58 -0.66 -8.14 -16.98
C TYR A 58 -0.08 -6.73 -17.08
N PHE A 59 0.80 -6.30 -16.17
CA PHE A 59 1.20 -4.90 -16.05
C PHE A 59 2.56 -4.60 -16.64
N GLN A 60 3.42 -5.59 -16.78
CA GLN A 60 4.79 -5.41 -17.29
C GLN A 60 4.82 -4.72 -18.65
N ALA A 61 3.93 -5.08 -19.57
CA ALA A 61 3.88 -4.52 -20.91
C ALA A 61 3.52 -3.03 -20.95
N ALA A 62 2.78 -2.52 -19.96
CA ALA A 62 2.43 -1.10 -19.85
C ALA A 62 3.65 -0.23 -19.47
N ASN A 63 4.71 -0.84 -18.95
CA ASN A 63 6.01 -0.22 -18.66
C ASN A 63 5.92 1.07 -17.83
N GLU A 64 5.08 1.08 -16.77
CA GLU A 64 4.91 2.23 -15.90
C GLU A 64 6.16 2.53 -15.04
N TYR A 65 7.14 1.61 -14.99
CA TYR A 65 8.47 1.80 -14.39
C TYR A 65 9.55 2.17 -15.41
N LYS A 66 9.17 2.81 -16.54
CA LYS A 66 10.10 3.23 -17.57
C LYS A 66 11.23 4.11 -17.00
N GLY A 67 12.47 3.79 -17.37
CA GLY A 67 13.67 4.53 -16.97
C GLY A 67 14.42 3.92 -15.79
N VAL A 68 13.89 2.84 -15.22
CA VAL A 68 14.57 2.06 -14.19
C VAL A 68 14.44 0.56 -14.48
N LYS A 69 15.35 -0.24 -13.93
CA LYS A 69 15.21 -1.70 -13.92
C LYS A 69 14.33 -2.10 -12.72
N LEU A 70 13.10 -2.52 -12.98
CA LEU A 70 12.24 -3.08 -11.93
C LEU A 70 12.76 -4.47 -11.52
N LEU A 71 12.98 -4.66 -10.23
CA LEU A 71 13.43 -5.92 -9.65
C LEU A 71 12.27 -6.72 -9.03
N GLY A 72 11.27 -6.03 -8.53
CA GLY A 72 10.09 -6.66 -7.95
C GLY A 72 9.06 -5.66 -7.46
N VAL A 73 7.89 -6.19 -7.15
CA VAL A 73 6.79 -5.42 -6.57
C VAL A 73 6.26 -6.15 -5.34
N PHE A 74 5.74 -5.41 -4.37
CA PHE A 74 5.17 -5.95 -3.15
C PHE A 74 4.16 -4.97 -2.54
N THR A 75 3.51 -5.33 -1.45
CA THR A 75 2.60 -4.48 -0.69
C THR A 75 3.02 -4.40 0.77
N HIS A 76 2.59 -3.36 1.47
CA HIS A 76 2.58 -3.37 2.93
C HIS A 76 1.44 -4.28 3.45
N GLY A 77 1.38 -4.48 4.76
CA GLY A 77 0.30 -5.21 5.42
C GLY A 77 -1.07 -4.53 5.30
N PRO A 78 -2.12 -5.19 5.78
CA PRO A 78 -3.49 -4.67 5.72
C PRO A 78 -3.62 -3.29 6.38
N GLY A 79 -3.99 -2.28 5.60
CA GLY A 79 -4.17 -0.92 6.08
C GLY A 79 -5.40 -0.76 6.97
N GLN A 80 -5.25 0.03 8.02
CA GLN A 80 -6.24 0.26 9.08
C GLN A 80 -6.46 1.76 9.30
N ILE A 81 -7.46 2.12 10.11
CA ILE A 81 -7.74 3.51 10.48
C ILE A 81 -7.21 3.76 11.89
N PHE A 82 -6.33 4.76 12.04
CA PHE A 82 -5.84 5.20 13.34
C PHE A 82 -6.19 6.66 13.58
N THR A 83 -6.70 6.98 14.77
CA THR A 83 -7.18 8.32 15.11
C THR A 83 -6.67 8.78 16.47
N VAL A 84 -6.62 10.13 16.64
CA VAL A 84 -6.07 10.77 17.84
C VAL A 84 -7.15 11.00 18.91
N LYS A 85 -8.35 11.44 18.55
CA LYS A 85 -9.36 11.92 19.50
C LYS A 85 -10.62 11.10 19.56
N LYS A 86 -11.03 10.47 18.47
CA LYS A 86 -12.34 9.82 18.33
C LYS A 86 -12.19 8.47 17.63
N ALA A 87 -12.82 7.44 18.19
CA ALA A 87 -12.93 6.15 17.55
C ALA A 87 -13.83 6.21 16.29
N VAL A 88 -13.53 5.39 15.29
CA VAL A 88 -14.37 5.19 14.11
C VAL A 88 -15.15 3.90 14.28
N ASN A 89 -16.43 4.00 14.59
CA ASN A 89 -17.35 2.87 14.78
C ASN A 89 -18.34 2.72 13.62
N THR A 90 -18.63 3.82 12.95
CA THR A 90 -19.58 3.91 11.84
C THR A 90 -18.96 4.73 10.69
N ILE A 91 -19.56 4.64 9.50
CA ILE A 91 -19.14 5.46 8.37
C ILE A 91 -19.33 6.96 8.62
N ASP A 92 -20.31 7.32 9.45
CA ASP A 92 -20.59 8.73 9.81
C ASP A 92 -19.46 9.33 10.65
N ASP A 93 -18.71 8.51 11.40
CA ASP A 93 -17.57 8.98 12.16
C ASP A 93 -16.40 9.45 11.27
N LEU A 94 -16.38 9.03 10.01
CA LEU A 94 -15.38 9.47 9.01
C LEU A 94 -15.73 10.82 8.38
N LYS A 95 -17.00 11.27 8.44
CA LYS A 95 -17.42 12.51 7.78
C LYS A 95 -16.62 13.71 8.28
N GLY A 96 -15.93 14.37 7.35
CA GLY A 96 -15.11 15.55 7.64
C GLY A 96 -13.84 15.29 8.45
N LEU A 97 -13.54 14.03 8.81
CA LEU A 97 -12.32 13.67 9.54
C LEU A 97 -11.10 14.00 8.68
N LYS A 98 -10.20 14.83 9.20
CA LYS A 98 -8.94 15.18 8.51
C LYS A 98 -7.96 14.02 8.61
N VAL A 99 -7.77 13.30 7.51
CA VAL A 99 -6.95 12.09 7.52
C VAL A 99 -5.72 12.27 6.65
N ARG A 100 -4.55 12.07 7.24
CA ARG A 100 -3.31 11.97 6.46
C ARG A 100 -3.31 10.64 5.70
N VAL A 101 -3.04 10.68 4.40
CA VAL A 101 -2.92 9.51 3.52
C VAL A 101 -1.69 9.62 2.63
N GLY A 102 -1.27 8.49 2.04
CA GLY A 102 -0.14 8.44 1.10
C GLY A 102 -0.49 8.83 -0.34
N GLY A 103 -1.79 8.97 -0.64
CA GLY A 103 -2.29 9.15 -2.00
C GLY A 103 -2.81 7.83 -2.60
N GLY A 104 -3.03 7.78 -3.93
CA GLY A 104 -3.56 6.59 -4.59
C GLY A 104 -4.95 6.22 -4.11
N ILE A 105 -5.18 4.92 -3.91
CA ILE A 105 -6.49 4.41 -3.46
C ILE A 105 -6.84 4.90 -2.05
N SER A 106 -5.86 5.10 -1.16
CA SER A 106 -6.16 5.58 0.20
C SER A 106 -6.80 6.98 0.21
N GLU A 107 -6.43 7.85 -0.74
CA GLU A 107 -7.05 9.16 -0.93
C GLU A 107 -8.44 9.02 -1.53
N GLU A 108 -8.57 8.30 -2.65
CA GLU A 108 -9.83 8.11 -3.35
C GLU A 108 -10.88 7.44 -2.44
N LEU A 109 -10.46 6.44 -1.67
CA LEU A 109 -11.33 5.75 -0.71
C LEU A 109 -11.70 6.67 0.46
N GLY A 110 -10.76 7.42 1.02
CA GLY A 110 -11.03 8.39 2.07
C GLY A 110 -12.10 9.42 1.66
N GLN A 111 -12.00 9.95 0.44
CA GLN A 111 -13.01 10.86 -0.14
C GLN A 111 -14.38 10.16 -0.31
N ALA A 112 -14.40 8.95 -0.85
CA ALA A 112 -15.62 8.17 -1.04
C ALA A 112 -16.33 7.85 0.29
N LEU A 113 -15.57 7.70 1.38
CA LEU A 113 -16.07 7.48 2.73
C LEU A 113 -16.52 8.78 3.43
N GLY A 114 -16.34 9.94 2.81
CA GLY A 114 -16.74 11.26 3.35
C GLY A 114 -15.70 11.87 4.29
N ALA A 115 -14.51 11.31 4.42
CA ALA A 115 -13.40 11.94 5.11
C ALA A 115 -12.84 13.13 4.31
N SER A 116 -11.99 13.91 4.95
CA SER A 116 -11.18 14.97 4.34
C SER A 116 -9.72 14.52 4.25
N PRO A 117 -9.37 13.61 3.33
CA PRO A 117 -8.01 13.14 3.20
C PRO A 117 -7.12 14.23 2.60
N PHE A 118 -5.86 14.26 3.03
CA PHE A 118 -4.82 15.07 2.41
C PHE A 118 -3.53 14.27 2.29
N VAL A 119 -2.92 14.40 1.13
CA VAL A 119 -1.73 13.61 0.76
C VAL A 119 -0.49 14.25 1.35
N LYS A 120 0.24 13.49 2.18
CA LYS A 120 1.52 13.87 2.75
C LYS A 120 2.46 12.67 2.85
N PRO A 121 3.79 12.88 2.72
CA PRO A 121 4.76 11.84 2.99
C PRO A 121 4.58 11.21 4.37
N SER A 122 4.87 9.91 4.50
CA SER A 122 4.78 9.18 5.76
C SER A 122 5.65 9.80 6.87
N THR A 123 6.78 10.38 6.50
CA THR A 123 7.73 11.04 7.41
C THR A 123 7.18 12.27 8.13
N GLU A 124 6.10 12.89 7.60
CA GLU A 124 5.44 14.04 8.22
C GLU A 124 4.33 13.65 9.21
N SER A 125 3.99 12.36 9.30
CA SER A 125 2.80 11.89 10.03
C SER A 125 2.82 12.21 11.51
N TYR A 126 4.00 12.10 12.15
CA TYR A 126 4.10 12.41 13.59
C TYR A 126 3.75 13.87 13.88
N GLU A 127 4.34 14.79 13.14
CA GLU A 127 4.10 16.22 13.31
C GLU A 127 2.63 16.58 13.04
N LEU A 128 2.08 16.06 11.96
CA LEU A 128 0.68 16.34 11.57
C LEU A 128 -0.34 15.86 12.62
N LEU A 129 -0.12 14.68 13.20
CA LEU A 129 -1.01 14.11 14.21
C LEU A 129 -0.79 14.76 15.58
N SER A 130 0.46 14.98 16.00
CA SER A 130 0.78 15.55 17.30
C SER A 130 0.38 17.03 17.41
N SER A 131 0.46 17.80 16.32
CA SER A 131 0.01 19.19 16.28
C SER A 131 -1.51 19.35 16.09
N GLY A 132 -2.23 18.25 15.80
CA GLY A 132 -3.68 18.29 15.56
C GLY A 132 -4.08 18.83 14.18
N VAL A 133 -3.15 18.93 13.22
CA VAL A 133 -3.46 19.23 11.81
C VAL A 133 -4.22 18.06 11.18
N ALA A 134 -3.84 16.82 11.54
CA ALA A 134 -4.58 15.62 11.19
C ALA A 134 -5.29 15.05 12.42
N ASP A 135 -6.51 14.56 12.24
CA ASP A 135 -7.29 13.84 13.24
C ASP A 135 -6.96 12.33 13.25
N GLY A 136 -6.41 11.83 12.14
CA GLY A 136 -6.05 10.43 11.96
C GLY A 136 -5.19 10.18 10.74
N THR A 137 -4.87 8.91 10.54
CA THR A 137 -4.12 8.43 9.39
C THR A 137 -4.58 7.04 8.97
N PHE A 138 -4.41 6.71 7.68
CA PHE A 138 -4.53 5.36 7.17
C PHE A 138 -3.13 4.78 7.02
N PHE A 139 -2.86 3.69 7.75
CA PHE A 139 -1.57 3.01 7.77
C PHE A 139 -1.74 1.52 8.09
N PRO A 140 -0.76 0.67 7.74
CA PRO A 140 -0.63 -0.63 8.40
C PRO A 140 -0.08 -0.46 9.82
N PRO A 141 -0.21 -1.44 10.70
CA PRO A 141 0.29 -1.40 12.07
C PRO A 141 1.80 -1.09 12.19
N GLU A 142 2.61 -1.63 11.26
CA GLU A 142 4.05 -1.37 11.17
C GLU A 142 4.36 0.12 11.20
N SER A 143 3.68 0.89 10.37
CA SER A 143 3.94 2.33 10.20
C SER A 143 3.64 3.12 11.47
N ILE A 144 2.74 2.66 12.31
CA ILE A 144 2.46 3.30 13.61
C ILE A 144 3.70 3.23 14.50
N LYS A 145 4.37 2.08 14.57
CA LYS A 145 5.63 1.93 15.32
C LYS A 145 6.79 2.66 14.63
N ALA A 146 6.96 2.47 13.31
CA ALA A 146 8.07 3.02 12.55
C ALA A 146 8.14 4.56 12.63
N PHE A 147 7.00 5.23 12.65
CA PHE A 147 6.90 6.69 12.77
C PHE A 147 6.58 7.17 14.19
N LYS A 148 6.67 6.28 15.21
CA LYS A 148 6.43 6.58 16.65
C LYS A 148 5.03 7.13 16.92
N LEU A 149 4.06 6.78 16.11
CA LEU A 149 2.69 7.29 16.19
C LEU A 149 1.91 6.65 17.34
N GLU A 150 2.35 5.52 17.90
CA GLU A 150 1.77 4.90 19.10
C GLU A 150 1.73 5.83 20.31
N LYS A 151 2.56 6.90 20.30
CA LYS A 151 2.54 7.95 21.33
C LYS A 151 1.40 8.96 21.14
N VAL A 152 0.86 9.06 19.93
CA VAL A 152 -0.10 10.10 19.53
C VAL A 152 -1.48 9.52 19.29
N VAL A 153 -1.58 8.41 18.54
CA VAL A 153 -2.86 7.76 18.24
C VAL A 153 -3.46 7.16 19.50
N LYS A 154 -4.78 7.23 19.63
CA LYS A 154 -5.53 6.69 20.78
C LYS A 154 -6.47 5.57 20.40
N TYR A 155 -6.87 5.50 19.15
CA TYR A 155 -7.82 4.52 18.65
C TYR A 155 -7.33 3.89 17.35
N GLY A 156 -7.53 2.58 17.21
CA GLY A 156 -7.32 1.84 15.98
C GLY A 156 -8.59 1.08 15.61
N THR A 157 -9.22 1.42 14.47
CA THR A 157 -10.35 0.64 13.94
C THR A 157 -9.79 -0.39 12.97
N ILE A 158 -9.97 -1.67 13.34
CA ILE A 158 -9.33 -2.82 12.69
C ILE A 158 -10.33 -3.55 11.82
N PHE A 159 -10.05 -3.60 10.54
CA PHE A 159 -10.79 -4.34 9.53
C PHE A 159 -10.12 -5.70 9.28
N PRO A 160 -10.86 -6.82 9.27
CA PRO A 160 -10.31 -8.11 8.86
C PRO A 160 -9.73 -8.03 7.44
N GLY A 161 -8.44 -8.33 7.28
CA GLY A 161 -7.73 -8.18 5.99
C GLY A 161 -7.47 -6.73 5.55
N GLY A 162 -7.75 -5.75 6.40
CA GLY A 162 -7.61 -4.33 6.08
C GLY A 162 -8.74 -3.77 5.21
N PHE A 163 -8.77 -2.46 5.06
CA PHE A 163 -9.73 -1.80 4.16
C PHE A 163 -9.05 -1.20 2.91
N TYR A 164 -7.72 -1.12 2.89
CA TYR A 164 -6.91 -0.75 1.73
C TYR A 164 -5.52 -1.38 1.82
N GLY A 165 -4.77 -1.37 0.70
CA GLY A 165 -3.36 -1.69 0.63
C GLY A 165 -2.53 -0.52 0.11
N SER A 166 -1.22 -0.72 -0.01
CA SER A 166 -0.34 0.15 -0.79
C SER A 166 0.70 -0.67 -1.52
N ALA A 167 0.91 -0.34 -2.79
CA ALA A 167 1.83 -1.05 -3.67
C ALA A 167 3.21 -0.39 -3.67
N PHE A 168 4.26 -1.19 -3.70
CA PHE A 168 5.65 -0.76 -3.79
C PHE A 168 6.33 -1.38 -4.99
N GLY A 169 7.29 -0.65 -5.56
CA GLY A 169 8.25 -1.19 -6.51
C GLY A 169 9.66 -1.13 -5.93
N VAL A 170 10.45 -2.20 -6.12
CA VAL A 170 11.90 -2.22 -5.90
C VAL A 170 12.56 -2.07 -7.26
N PHE A 171 13.40 -1.09 -7.42
CA PHE A 171 13.98 -0.77 -8.72
C PHE A 171 15.40 -0.25 -8.59
N MET A 172 16.16 -0.48 -9.65
CA MET A 172 17.57 -0.09 -9.79
C MET A 172 17.71 0.93 -10.93
N ASN A 173 18.66 1.84 -10.81
CA ASN A 173 19.05 2.74 -11.90
C ASN A 173 19.39 1.93 -13.16
N GLN A 174 18.82 2.32 -14.32
CA GLN A 174 18.98 1.55 -15.55
C GLN A 174 20.42 1.51 -16.05
N GLU A 175 21.15 2.64 -15.99
CA GLU A 175 22.54 2.67 -16.43
C GLU A 175 23.47 1.82 -15.57
N LYS A 176 23.19 1.76 -14.25
CA LYS A 176 23.94 0.90 -13.34
C LYS A 176 23.64 -0.57 -13.61
N TRP A 177 22.38 -0.92 -13.87
CA TRP A 177 21.99 -2.25 -14.29
C TRP A 177 22.68 -2.68 -15.57
N ASP A 178 22.72 -1.82 -16.59
CA ASP A 178 23.29 -2.12 -17.89
C ASP A 178 24.83 -2.32 -17.84
N LYS A 179 25.50 -1.76 -16.82
CA LYS A 179 26.93 -1.94 -16.56
C LYS A 179 27.29 -3.23 -15.82
N LEU A 180 26.30 -3.92 -15.25
CA LEU A 180 26.54 -5.20 -14.57
C LEU A 180 26.86 -6.30 -15.58
N SER A 181 27.72 -7.24 -15.16
CA SER A 181 27.93 -8.46 -15.93
C SER A 181 26.63 -9.24 -16.07
N LYS A 182 26.51 -10.06 -17.12
CA LYS A 182 25.34 -10.95 -17.28
C LYS A 182 25.17 -11.87 -16.09
N ALA A 183 26.27 -12.38 -15.51
CA ALA A 183 26.25 -13.23 -14.33
C ALA A 183 25.66 -12.51 -13.10
N ASP A 184 26.03 -11.23 -12.88
CA ASP A 184 25.49 -10.44 -11.78
C ASP A 184 24.01 -10.10 -12.01
N GLN A 185 23.63 -9.74 -13.25
CA GLN A 185 22.24 -9.53 -13.58
C GLN A 185 21.38 -10.78 -13.30
N ASP A 186 21.88 -11.96 -13.71
CA ASP A 186 21.17 -13.23 -13.49
C ASP A 186 21.08 -13.57 -12.00
N ALA A 187 22.16 -13.30 -11.24
CA ALA A 187 22.17 -13.49 -9.79
C ALA A 187 21.13 -12.59 -9.11
N ILE A 188 21.07 -11.31 -9.46
CA ILE A 188 20.05 -10.38 -8.93
C ILE A 188 18.64 -10.85 -9.32
N MET A 189 18.42 -11.19 -10.60
CA MET A 189 17.10 -11.65 -11.05
C MET A 189 16.68 -12.98 -10.39
N SER A 190 17.64 -13.84 -10.01
CA SER A 190 17.34 -15.09 -9.32
C SER A 190 16.69 -14.92 -7.94
N VAL A 191 16.85 -13.75 -7.31
CA VAL A 191 16.25 -13.37 -6.01
C VAL A 191 15.18 -12.30 -6.15
N SER A 192 14.91 -11.84 -7.36
CA SER A 192 13.90 -10.81 -7.71
C SER A 192 12.50 -11.40 -7.94
N GLY A 193 11.58 -10.57 -8.40
CA GLY A 193 10.22 -11.00 -8.73
C GLY A 193 9.44 -11.51 -7.51
N GLU A 194 8.85 -12.72 -7.60
CA GLU A 194 8.06 -13.30 -6.50
C GLU A 194 8.88 -13.54 -5.23
N LYS A 195 10.20 -13.82 -5.35
CA LYS A 195 11.05 -14.01 -4.17
C LYS A 195 11.17 -12.72 -3.33
N ILE A 196 11.40 -11.57 -3.98
CA ILE A 196 11.37 -10.26 -3.30
C ILE A 196 9.98 -10.02 -2.69
N ALA A 197 8.92 -10.28 -3.44
CA ALA A 197 7.55 -10.07 -2.97
C ALA A 197 7.26 -10.86 -1.69
N ARG A 198 7.62 -12.14 -1.68
CA ARG A 198 7.45 -13.02 -0.53
C ARG A 198 8.30 -12.58 0.67
N MET A 199 9.57 -12.31 0.45
CA MET A 199 10.49 -11.86 1.50
C MET A 199 10.05 -10.52 2.11
N ALA A 200 9.67 -9.56 1.28
CA ALA A 200 9.17 -8.26 1.73
C ALA A 200 7.85 -8.41 2.48
N GLY A 201 6.90 -9.21 1.97
CA GLY A 201 5.64 -9.48 2.63
C GLY A 201 5.82 -10.09 4.01
N GLN A 202 6.65 -11.14 4.14
CA GLN A 202 6.96 -11.76 5.43
C GLN A 202 7.64 -10.79 6.40
N ALA A 203 8.52 -9.91 5.91
CA ALA A 203 9.13 -8.88 6.74
C ALA A 203 8.09 -7.87 7.24
N TRP A 204 7.16 -7.49 6.39
CA TRP A 204 6.06 -6.59 6.74
C TRP A 204 5.09 -7.22 7.74
N ASP A 205 4.74 -8.49 7.57
CA ASP A 205 3.87 -9.22 8.52
C ASP A 205 4.49 -9.26 9.93
N ARG A 206 5.81 -9.50 10.03
CA ARG A 206 6.51 -9.40 11.32
C ARG A 206 6.49 -7.99 11.90
N ALA A 207 6.72 -6.99 11.06
CA ALA A 207 6.71 -5.58 11.50
C ALA A 207 5.31 -5.10 11.90
N ASP A 208 4.25 -5.58 11.24
CA ASP A 208 2.86 -5.32 11.64
C ASP A 208 2.54 -5.93 13.01
N HIS A 209 2.99 -7.18 13.25
CA HIS A 209 2.87 -7.77 14.58
C HIS A 209 3.55 -6.91 15.65
N ASP A 210 4.77 -6.48 15.42
CA ASP A 210 5.51 -5.59 16.31
C ASP A 210 4.81 -4.23 16.51
N GLY A 211 4.20 -3.71 15.45
CA GLY A 211 3.41 -2.47 15.49
C GLY A 211 2.19 -2.60 16.38
N MET A 212 1.46 -3.73 16.27
CA MET A 212 0.32 -4.04 17.13
C MET A 212 0.75 -4.14 18.60
N GLU A 213 1.85 -4.82 18.91
CA GLU A 213 2.34 -4.94 20.28
C GLU A 213 2.79 -3.58 20.85
N ALA A 214 3.46 -2.75 20.05
CA ALA A 214 3.84 -1.40 20.47
C ALA A 214 2.62 -0.53 20.81
N MET A 215 1.56 -0.59 19.98
CA MET A 215 0.30 0.12 20.24
C MET A 215 -0.41 -0.38 21.49
N LYS A 216 -0.47 -1.71 21.71
CA LYS A 216 -1.03 -2.29 22.94
C LYS A 216 -0.29 -1.79 24.19
N ALA A 217 1.04 -1.82 24.15
CA ALA A 217 1.89 -1.32 25.24
C ALA A 217 1.69 0.19 25.50
N ALA A 218 1.39 0.98 24.47
CA ALA A 218 1.10 2.40 24.57
C ALA A 218 -0.37 2.71 25.00
N GLY A 219 -1.21 1.70 25.20
CA GLY A 219 -2.59 1.86 25.63
C GLY A 219 -3.56 2.32 24.53
N VAL A 220 -3.24 2.06 23.26
CA VAL A 220 -4.16 2.33 22.14
C VAL A 220 -5.38 1.42 22.25
N THR A 221 -6.57 2.00 22.13
CA THR A 221 -7.83 1.25 22.16
C THR A 221 -8.15 0.71 20.76
N PHE A 222 -8.28 -0.60 20.63
CA PHE A 222 -8.65 -1.24 19.38
C PHE A 222 -10.15 -1.51 19.30
N ILE A 223 -10.74 -1.18 18.15
CA ILE A 223 -12.14 -1.41 17.81
C ILE A 223 -12.17 -2.35 16.60
N ALA A 224 -12.80 -3.50 16.74
CA ALA A 224 -13.10 -4.34 15.59
C ALA A 224 -14.17 -3.66 14.72
N ALA A 225 -13.90 -3.48 13.43
CA ALA A 225 -14.89 -2.93 12.51
C ALA A 225 -16.15 -3.82 12.52
N SER A 226 -17.30 -3.19 12.77
CA SER A 226 -18.58 -3.92 12.79
C SER A 226 -18.93 -4.45 11.39
N PRO A 227 -19.74 -5.53 11.30
CA PRO A 227 -20.23 -6.02 10.00
C PRO A 227 -20.91 -4.92 9.16
N GLN A 228 -21.62 -4.00 9.81
CA GLN A 228 -22.26 -2.88 9.13
C GLN A 228 -21.20 -1.90 8.57
N LEU A 229 -20.21 -1.50 9.37
CA LEU A 229 -19.14 -0.62 8.90
C LEU A 229 -18.37 -1.26 7.72
N ILE A 230 -18.06 -2.55 7.80
CA ILE A 230 -17.41 -3.29 6.70
C ILE A 230 -18.25 -3.23 5.44
N LYS A 231 -19.55 -3.49 5.52
CA LYS A 231 -20.48 -3.44 4.39
C LYS A 231 -20.55 -2.04 3.77
N ASP A 232 -20.62 -1.00 4.60
CA ASP A 232 -20.69 0.38 4.15
C ASP A 232 -19.39 0.81 3.44
N VAL A 233 -18.23 0.41 3.97
CA VAL A 233 -16.92 0.64 3.34
C VAL A 233 -16.85 -0.08 2.00
N GLN A 234 -17.26 -1.35 1.92
CA GLN A 234 -17.27 -2.12 0.67
C GLN A 234 -18.17 -1.47 -0.39
N ALA A 235 -19.35 -0.99 -0.01
CA ALA A 235 -20.26 -0.31 -0.93
C ALA A 235 -19.64 0.96 -1.54
N LYS A 236 -18.91 1.73 -0.74
CA LYS A 236 -18.20 2.93 -1.20
C LYS A 236 -16.95 2.57 -2.03
N ALA A 237 -16.21 1.54 -1.60
CA ALA A 237 -15.04 1.06 -2.31
C ALA A 237 -15.35 0.54 -3.73
N ALA A 238 -16.55 0.00 -3.96
CA ALA A 238 -16.99 -0.45 -5.28
C ALA A 238 -16.92 0.65 -6.34
N VAL A 239 -17.17 1.91 -5.98
CA VAL A 239 -17.06 3.06 -6.91
C VAL A 239 -15.60 3.30 -7.28
N VAL A 240 -14.69 3.22 -6.31
CA VAL A 240 -13.25 3.38 -6.50
C VAL A 240 -12.69 2.24 -7.37
N GLU A 241 -13.15 1.02 -7.14
CA GLU A 241 -12.81 -0.15 -7.95
C GLU A 241 -13.21 0.03 -9.42
N GLN A 242 -14.45 0.44 -9.67
CA GLN A 242 -14.95 0.68 -11.04
C GLN A 242 -14.16 1.79 -11.75
N LYS A 243 -13.75 2.81 -11.01
CA LYS A 243 -12.87 3.85 -11.54
C LYS A 243 -11.52 3.27 -11.94
N TRP A 244 -10.87 2.48 -11.07
CA TRP A 244 -9.60 1.86 -11.38
C TRP A 244 -9.69 0.93 -12.61
N ILE A 245 -10.76 0.15 -12.76
CA ILE A 245 -10.97 -0.70 -13.93
C ILE A 245 -10.96 0.13 -15.22
N LYS A 246 -11.63 1.29 -15.22
CA LYS A 246 -11.59 2.22 -16.35
C LYS A 246 -10.21 2.82 -16.60
N ASP A 247 -9.52 3.21 -15.52
CA ASP A 247 -8.18 3.77 -15.60
C ASP A 247 -7.18 2.75 -16.16
N ALA A 248 -7.29 1.46 -15.81
CA ALA A 248 -6.45 0.38 -16.32
C ALA A 248 -6.57 0.22 -17.84
N ALA A 249 -7.77 0.44 -18.42
CA ALA A 249 -7.96 0.41 -19.86
C ALA A 249 -7.13 1.49 -20.59
N THR A 250 -6.82 2.62 -19.96
CA THR A 250 -5.93 3.65 -20.52
C THR A 250 -4.48 3.18 -20.67
N ARG A 251 -4.14 2.07 -20.03
CA ARG A 251 -2.85 1.38 -20.11
C ARG A 251 -2.90 0.10 -20.94
N ASN A 252 -3.95 -0.09 -21.73
CA ASN A 252 -4.22 -1.29 -22.54
C ASN A 252 -4.30 -2.58 -21.70
N VAL A 253 -4.81 -2.48 -20.46
CA VAL A 253 -5.00 -3.62 -19.56
C VAL A 253 -6.48 -3.82 -19.29
N ASP A 254 -6.96 -5.07 -19.41
CA ASP A 254 -8.27 -5.48 -18.94
C ASP A 254 -8.25 -5.51 -17.40
N GLY A 255 -8.65 -4.39 -16.79
CA GLY A 255 -8.64 -4.20 -15.35
C GLY A 255 -9.58 -5.17 -14.63
N ALA A 256 -10.74 -5.48 -15.20
CA ALA A 256 -11.70 -6.40 -14.60
C ALA A 256 -11.13 -7.83 -14.52
N LYS A 257 -10.51 -8.29 -15.60
CA LYS A 257 -9.86 -9.61 -15.66
C LYS A 257 -8.66 -9.68 -14.69
N ALA A 258 -7.80 -8.66 -14.72
CA ALA A 258 -6.63 -8.61 -13.84
C ALA A 258 -7.03 -8.63 -12.35
N LEU A 259 -8.06 -7.88 -11.96
CA LEU A 259 -8.57 -7.85 -10.60
C LEU A 259 -9.21 -9.17 -10.16
N ALA A 260 -10.00 -9.80 -11.06
CA ALA A 260 -10.60 -11.11 -10.79
C ALA A 260 -9.52 -12.16 -10.54
N GLU A 261 -8.47 -12.17 -11.36
CA GLU A 261 -7.35 -13.10 -11.20
C GLU A 261 -6.51 -12.77 -9.96
N PHE A 262 -6.28 -11.50 -9.64
CA PHE A 262 -5.65 -11.11 -8.38
C PHE A 262 -6.39 -11.69 -7.17
N ARG A 263 -7.71 -11.57 -7.14
CA ARG A 263 -8.54 -12.14 -6.06
C ARG A 263 -8.47 -13.67 -6.00
N GLN A 264 -8.28 -14.34 -7.15
CA GLN A 264 -8.03 -15.77 -7.17
C GLN A 264 -6.63 -16.11 -6.65
N GLU A 265 -5.60 -15.34 -7.03
CA GLU A 265 -4.24 -15.53 -6.54
C GLU A 265 -4.12 -15.30 -5.02
N LEU A 266 -4.88 -14.35 -4.45
CA LEU A 266 -4.94 -14.21 -2.98
C LEU A 266 -5.36 -15.51 -2.31
N LYS A 267 -6.36 -16.22 -2.86
CA LYS A 267 -6.82 -17.51 -2.35
C LYS A 267 -5.79 -18.61 -2.57
N ASN A 268 -5.14 -18.61 -3.74
CA ASN A 268 -4.12 -19.60 -4.10
C ASN A 268 -2.94 -19.49 -3.11
N VAL A 269 -2.41 -18.29 -2.91
CA VAL A 269 -1.28 -18.04 -2.01
C VAL A 269 -1.65 -18.37 -0.56
N ALA A 270 -2.85 -17.99 -0.11
CA ALA A 270 -3.35 -18.35 1.23
C ALA A 270 -3.46 -19.87 1.44
N ALA A 271 -3.67 -20.64 0.36
CA ALA A 271 -3.71 -22.10 0.37
C ALA A 271 -2.32 -22.76 0.12
N GLY A 272 -1.23 -21.97 0.12
CA GLY A 272 0.14 -22.46 -0.07
C GLY A 272 0.48 -22.86 -1.52
N LYS A 273 -0.24 -22.32 -2.51
CA LYS A 273 -0.07 -22.62 -3.94
C LYS A 273 0.72 -21.54 -4.68
#